data_a8159b4ca4a93b323b40a419a9287b22
#
_entry.id   a8159b4ca4a93b323b40a419a9287b22
#
_cell.length_a   1.000
_cell.length_b   1.000
_cell.length_c   1.000
_cell.angle_alpha   90.00
_cell.angle_beta   90.00
_cell.angle_gamma   90.00
#
_symmetry.space_group_name_H-M   'P 1'
#
loop_
_entity.id
_entity.type
_entity.pdbx_description
1 polymer ?
#
loop_
_entity_poly.entity_id
_entity_poly.type
_entity_poly.pdbx_seq_one_letter_code
_entity_poly.pdbx_strand_id
1 'polypeptide(L)'
;MPHDPDPPPAKKFKPGSVFFRLDKNKPGMLLPRKGNVSTAIDVQRKQLPIYQAKPQLLNQLRQLHNAILIGETGSGKTTQIPQYLYEAGIGRQGIVAITQPRRVAAISLAGRVAEEKRTQLGKLVGYTVRFEDVTSPETKLKFMTDGMLLREAIGDPLLLRYTVVVLDEAHERTVHTDVLFGVVKTAQRRRRELNKIPLKVIVMSATMDVDLFSEYFNKSPVLYLEGRQHPIQIYYTKQPQSDYLQAALVSVFQIHQEAPPSHDILVFMTGQEEIEALARTCRDIAKHLPDGCGPMGCRKVILSTNIAETSVTISGIKYVIDTGMVKAKRFNPDSGLEVLAVQRVSKAQAWQRAGRAGREDSGSCYRLYTEQEFDNLIPMTVPEIQRCNLSGVMLQLMALGIPDVMNFDFMSKPSPEAVRSAVDHLELLGAVEKKEGQVFLTALGKKMASFPLEPRYAKTILLSPDYSCSEEILSIVSLLSVDTVLYNPPARREEVLAARKKFSSSEGDHMTLLNIYRAFKKVSGNKEWCRENFVNSRNMGLVKEVQAQLRDICLKLNLKLESCGTETGNVPPLPRPRDAKPAYVVFNELLHTSRCYMRDLCLVDADWLLDAAPEYFGRKLRPTKS
;
A
#
# COMPACT_ATOMS: atom_id res chain seq x y z
N MET A 1 33.24 20.55 -11.69
CA MET A 1 33.84 20.09 -10.42
C MET A 1 32.72 19.39 -9.66
N PRO A 2 32.90 18.17 -9.18
CA PRO A 2 31.92 17.55 -8.33
C PRO A 2 31.85 18.33 -7.02
N HIS A 3 30.67 18.87 -6.68
CA HIS A 3 30.40 19.37 -5.36
C HIS A 3 30.38 18.19 -4.39
N ASP A 4 31.08 18.34 -3.26
CA ASP A 4 30.87 17.41 -2.14
C ASP A 4 29.36 17.39 -1.81
N PRO A 5 28.76 16.23 -1.66
CA PRO A 5 27.36 16.15 -1.31
C PRO A 5 27.15 16.82 0.04
N ASP A 6 26.16 17.71 0.11
CA ASP A 6 25.70 18.20 1.41
C ASP A 6 25.43 16.97 2.30
N PRO A 7 25.99 16.94 3.51
CA PRO A 7 25.75 15.84 4.41
C PRO A 7 24.23 15.72 4.62
N PRO A 8 23.68 14.50 4.72
CA PRO A 8 22.28 14.31 5.05
C PRO A 8 21.94 15.19 6.25
N PRO A 9 20.76 15.82 6.31
CA PRO A 9 20.42 16.79 7.35
C PRO A 9 20.81 16.23 8.69
N ALA A 10 21.63 16.99 9.44
CA ALA A 10 22.20 16.55 10.70
C ALA A 10 21.11 15.90 11.55
N LYS A 11 21.27 14.61 11.82
CA LYS A 11 20.31 13.84 12.62
C LYS A 11 20.17 14.58 13.95
N LYS A 12 19.06 15.29 14.15
CA LYS A 12 18.75 15.92 15.43
C LYS A 12 18.46 14.82 16.43
N PHE A 13 19.40 14.59 17.33
CA PHE A 13 19.26 13.59 18.36
C PHE A 13 18.60 14.20 19.60
N LYS A 14 17.62 13.49 20.13
CA LYS A 14 16.93 13.92 21.34
C LYS A 14 17.82 13.64 22.57
N PRO A 15 17.90 14.55 23.58
CA PRO A 15 18.58 14.24 24.82
C PRO A 15 18.03 12.96 25.46
N GLY A 16 18.91 12.05 25.88
CA GLY A 16 18.54 10.74 26.41
C GLY A 16 18.37 9.61 25.38
N SER A 17 18.63 9.88 24.09
CA SER A 17 18.60 8.83 23.05
C SER A 17 19.70 7.79 23.27
N VAL A 18 19.36 6.53 23.02
CA VAL A 18 20.30 5.41 23.09
C VAL A 18 20.78 5.06 21.68
N PHE A 19 22.11 5.01 21.50
CA PHE A 19 22.73 4.71 20.23
C PHE A 19 23.35 3.33 20.22
N PHE A 20 23.02 2.55 19.20
CA PHE A 20 23.66 1.28 18.90
C PHE A 20 24.59 1.49 17.69
N ARG A 21 25.90 1.70 17.96
CA ARG A 21 26.91 1.93 16.93
C ARG A 21 27.53 0.61 16.47
N LEU A 22 27.85 0.54 15.18
CA LEU A 22 28.61 -0.56 14.61
C LEU A 22 30.08 -0.46 15.03
N ASP A 23 30.63 -1.55 15.52
CA ASP A 23 32.06 -1.67 15.72
C ASP A 23 32.74 -1.95 14.36
N LYS A 24 33.32 -0.88 13.78
CA LYS A 24 33.99 -0.94 12.48
C LYS A 24 35.27 -1.81 12.49
N ASN A 25 35.78 -2.14 13.67
CA ASN A 25 37.00 -2.94 13.83
C ASN A 25 36.75 -4.45 13.95
N LYS A 26 35.48 -4.88 14.01
CA LYS A 26 35.17 -6.30 13.92
C LYS A 26 35.13 -6.74 12.46
N PRO A 27 36.07 -7.60 12.01
CA PRO A 27 36.07 -8.07 10.63
C PRO A 27 34.77 -8.83 10.36
N GLY A 28 34.08 -8.45 9.28
CA GLY A 28 32.98 -9.22 8.76
C GLY A 28 33.48 -10.64 8.48
N MET A 29 32.82 -11.65 9.06
CA MET A 29 33.15 -13.05 8.78
C MET A 29 33.07 -13.29 7.28
N LEU A 30 34.17 -13.76 6.70
CA LEU A 30 34.23 -14.19 5.30
C LEU A 30 33.14 -15.21 5.00
N LEU A 31 32.46 -15.03 3.87
CA LEU A 31 31.45 -15.97 3.39
C LEU A 31 32.00 -17.40 3.32
N PRO A 32 31.36 -18.37 3.92
CA PRO A 32 31.77 -19.76 3.75
C PRO A 32 31.53 -20.21 2.31
N ARG A 33 32.55 -20.76 1.68
CA ARG A 33 32.43 -21.42 0.38
C ARG A 33 31.44 -22.59 0.52
N LYS A 34 30.40 -22.59 -0.36
CA LYS A 34 29.42 -23.68 -0.56
C LYS A 34 29.22 -24.63 0.61
N GLY A 35 28.55 -24.19 1.64
CA GLY A 35 28.03 -25.01 2.74
C GLY A 35 26.48 -25.03 2.68
N ASN A 36 25.87 -25.99 3.38
CA ASN A 36 24.41 -26.15 3.48
C ASN A 36 23.67 -24.80 3.56
N VAL A 37 22.57 -24.65 2.83
CA VAL A 37 21.71 -23.46 2.79
C VAL A 37 21.35 -22.94 4.20
N SER A 38 21.20 -23.85 5.15
CA SER A 38 20.94 -23.58 6.56
C SER A 38 22.05 -22.77 7.25
N THR A 39 23.31 -23.05 6.95
CA THR A 39 24.46 -22.32 7.50
C THR A 39 24.59 -20.92 6.90
N ALA A 40 24.20 -20.77 5.64
CA ALA A 40 24.24 -19.50 4.95
C ALA A 40 23.24 -18.48 5.54
N ILE A 41 22.04 -18.91 5.91
CA ILE A 41 21.02 -18.04 6.52
C ILE A 41 21.49 -17.54 7.90
N ASP A 42 22.01 -18.42 8.75
CA ASP A 42 22.49 -18.02 10.07
C ASP A 42 23.68 -17.05 10.00
N VAL A 43 24.56 -17.25 9.02
CA VAL A 43 25.67 -16.31 8.75
C VAL A 43 25.13 -14.94 8.28
N GLN A 44 24.17 -14.94 7.37
CA GLN A 44 23.54 -13.70 6.89
C GLN A 44 22.89 -12.92 8.04
N ARG A 45 22.15 -13.58 8.92
CA ARG A 45 21.53 -12.96 10.10
C ARG A 45 22.56 -12.31 11.02
N LYS A 46 23.68 -12.98 11.27
CA LYS A 46 24.78 -12.48 12.12
C LYS A 46 25.55 -11.31 11.49
N GLN A 47 25.50 -11.18 10.18
CA GLN A 47 26.11 -10.06 9.46
C GLN A 47 25.27 -8.79 9.46
N LEU A 48 23.99 -8.87 9.81
CA LEU A 48 23.12 -7.69 9.86
C LEU A 48 23.58 -6.71 10.95
N PRO A 49 23.51 -5.40 10.70
CA PRO A 49 23.89 -4.37 11.69
C PRO A 49 23.25 -4.55 13.06
N ILE A 50 21.97 -4.92 13.07
CA ILE A 50 21.21 -5.11 14.31
C ILE A 50 21.74 -6.26 15.19
N TYR A 51 22.45 -7.21 14.62
CA TYR A 51 22.95 -8.36 15.39
C TYR A 51 23.95 -7.95 16.48
N GLN A 52 24.80 -6.98 16.20
CA GLN A 52 25.76 -6.45 17.18
C GLN A 52 25.05 -5.75 18.35
N ALA A 53 23.92 -5.12 18.08
CA ALA A 53 23.13 -4.42 19.08
C ALA A 53 22.16 -5.33 19.87
N LYS A 54 22.00 -6.60 19.46
CA LYS A 54 20.97 -7.53 20.00
C LYS A 54 20.91 -7.57 21.53
N PRO A 55 22.00 -7.80 22.28
CA PRO A 55 21.93 -7.94 23.73
C PRO A 55 21.45 -6.65 24.43
N GLN A 56 22.02 -5.52 24.03
CA GLN A 56 21.67 -4.22 24.61
C GLN A 56 20.25 -3.81 24.21
N LEU A 57 19.88 -4.03 22.95
CA LEU A 57 18.56 -3.72 22.43
C LEU A 57 17.48 -4.53 23.17
N LEU A 58 17.67 -5.84 23.37
CA LEU A 58 16.75 -6.67 24.12
C LEU A 58 16.62 -6.24 25.59
N ASN A 59 17.72 -5.83 26.22
CA ASN A 59 17.67 -5.31 27.57
C ASN A 59 16.79 -4.05 27.65
N GLN A 60 16.94 -3.12 26.73
CA GLN A 60 16.08 -1.92 26.62
C GLN A 60 14.62 -2.29 26.37
N LEU A 61 14.35 -3.15 25.38
CA LEU A 61 12.99 -3.53 25.00
C LEU A 61 12.25 -4.30 26.10
N ARG A 62 12.94 -5.02 26.97
CA ARG A 62 12.31 -5.66 28.15
C ARG A 62 11.76 -4.65 29.13
N GLN A 63 12.47 -3.57 29.37
CA GLN A 63 12.14 -2.57 30.38
C GLN A 63 11.09 -1.56 29.90
N LEU A 64 11.00 -1.33 28.57
CA LEU A 64 10.16 -0.31 27.98
C LEU A 64 8.77 -0.85 27.62
N HIS A 65 7.72 -0.11 27.99
CA HIS A 65 6.36 -0.36 27.51
C HIS A 65 6.19 0.11 26.07
N ASN A 66 6.80 1.26 25.75
CA ASN A 66 6.84 1.85 24.42
C ASN A 66 8.29 2.13 24.05
N ALA A 67 8.65 1.86 22.79
CA ALA A 67 9.94 2.21 22.24
C ALA A 67 9.76 2.70 20.80
N ILE A 68 10.57 3.68 20.42
CA ILE A 68 10.69 4.16 19.05
C ILE A 68 12.05 3.75 18.55
N LEU A 69 12.08 2.86 17.57
CA LEU A 69 13.32 2.35 16.99
C LEU A 69 13.54 2.97 15.61
N ILE A 70 14.58 3.77 15.52
CA ILE A 70 15.02 4.39 14.29
C ILE A 70 16.21 3.61 13.75
N GLY A 71 16.10 3.19 12.52
CA GLY A 71 17.18 2.46 11.85
C GLY A 71 17.07 2.61 10.35
N GLU A 72 18.21 2.72 9.70
CA GLU A 72 18.27 2.78 8.25
C GLU A 72 17.69 1.52 7.62
N THR A 73 17.21 1.66 6.39
CA THR A 73 16.74 0.52 5.62
C THR A 73 17.90 -0.46 5.40
N GLY A 74 17.64 -1.75 5.57
CA GLY A 74 18.69 -2.78 5.48
C GLY A 74 19.45 -3.04 6.79
N SER A 75 19.14 -2.35 7.88
CA SER A 75 19.71 -2.64 9.20
C SER A 75 19.29 -3.99 9.79
N GLY A 76 18.23 -4.58 9.24
CA GLY A 76 17.66 -5.85 9.70
C GLY A 76 16.56 -5.71 10.75
N LYS A 77 16.14 -4.49 11.10
CA LYS A 77 15.14 -4.27 12.17
C LYS A 77 13.83 -5.04 11.93
N THR A 78 13.29 -4.97 10.73
CA THR A 78 11.97 -5.54 10.41
C THR A 78 11.94 -7.07 10.48
N THR A 79 12.99 -7.74 10.01
CA THR A 79 13.07 -9.21 10.03
C THR A 79 13.56 -9.74 11.36
N GLN A 80 14.44 -9.02 12.07
CA GLN A 80 15.11 -9.54 13.26
C GLN A 80 14.42 -9.18 14.57
N ILE A 81 13.88 -7.98 14.73
CA ILE A 81 13.20 -7.57 15.97
C ILE A 81 12.11 -8.57 16.39
N PRO A 82 11.19 -8.99 15.51
CA PRO A 82 10.17 -9.97 15.89
C PRO A 82 10.78 -11.29 16.39
N GLN A 83 11.82 -11.78 15.71
CA GLN A 83 12.50 -13.01 16.08
C GLN A 83 13.23 -12.87 17.43
N TYR A 84 13.90 -11.74 17.66
CA TYR A 84 14.61 -11.49 18.91
C TYR A 84 13.65 -11.41 20.10
N LEU A 85 12.49 -10.76 19.92
CA LEU A 85 11.45 -10.72 20.94
C LEU A 85 10.95 -12.12 21.29
N TYR A 86 10.64 -12.92 20.28
CA TYR A 86 10.19 -14.29 20.46
C TYR A 86 11.25 -15.17 21.14
N GLU A 87 12.50 -15.15 20.66
CA GLU A 87 13.62 -15.91 21.21
C GLU A 87 13.91 -15.53 22.67
N ALA A 88 13.77 -14.25 23.02
CA ALA A 88 13.95 -13.74 24.37
C ALA A 88 12.75 -13.97 25.30
N GLY A 89 11.68 -14.56 24.81
CA GLY A 89 10.45 -14.79 25.56
C GLY A 89 9.65 -13.52 25.88
N ILE A 90 9.95 -12.42 25.20
CA ILE A 90 9.19 -11.17 25.31
C ILE A 90 7.87 -11.36 24.55
N GLY A 91 6.75 -11.14 25.26
CA GLY A 91 5.42 -11.35 24.65
C GLY A 91 4.99 -12.82 24.56
N ARG A 92 5.62 -13.73 25.30
CA ARG A 92 5.34 -15.19 25.28
C ARG A 92 3.87 -15.53 25.52
N GLN A 93 3.14 -14.70 26.26
CA GLN A 93 1.74 -14.93 26.63
C GLN A 93 0.73 -14.69 25.50
N GLY A 94 1.16 -14.20 24.37
CA GLY A 94 0.31 -13.91 23.23
C GLY A 94 1.06 -13.91 21.91
N ILE A 95 0.50 -13.19 20.95
CA ILE A 95 1.05 -13.05 19.60
C ILE A 95 1.80 -11.72 19.50
N VAL A 96 2.90 -11.71 18.76
CA VAL A 96 3.59 -10.50 18.33
C VAL A 96 3.02 -10.12 16.95
N ALA A 97 2.32 -9.00 16.87
CA ALA A 97 1.85 -8.44 15.61
C ALA A 97 2.91 -7.50 15.03
N ILE A 98 3.18 -7.62 13.74
CA ILE A 98 4.07 -6.73 13.00
C ILE A 98 3.28 -6.14 11.85
N THR A 99 2.96 -4.85 11.92
CA THR A 99 2.18 -4.19 10.89
C THR A 99 3.05 -3.59 9.80
N GLN A 100 2.52 -3.63 8.57
CA GLN A 100 3.13 -3.06 7.38
C GLN A 100 2.09 -2.22 6.63
N PRO A 101 2.45 -1.07 6.07
CA PRO A 101 1.51 -0.29 5.28
C PRO A 101 1.10 -0.99 3.97
N ARG A 102 1.95 -1.87 3.46
CA ARG A 102 1.81 -2.47 2.13
C ARG A 102 1.63 -3.98 2.21
N ARG A 103 0.62 -4.49 1.47
CA ARG A 103 0.32 -5.92 1.39
C ARG A 103 1.52 -6.77 1.00
N VAL A 104 2.23 -6.38 -0.05
CA VAL A 104 3.39 -7.14 -0.56
C VAL A 104 4.49 -7.25 0.48
N ALA A 105 4.73 -6.18 1.25
CA ALA A 105 5.71 -6.18 2.33
C ALA A 105 5.33 -7.18 3.45
N ALA A 106 4.08 -7.17 3.89
CA ALA A 106 3.62 -8.09 4.93
C ALA A 106 3.82 -9.57 4.52
N ILE A 107 3.45 -9.91 3.29
CA ILE A 107 3.57 -11.28 2.76
C ILE A 107 5.04 -11.69 2.62
N SER A 108 5.85 -10.86 1.97
CA SER A 108 7.27 -11.19 1.70
C SER A 108 8.10 -11.28 2.98
N LEU A 109 7.85 -10.40 3.95
CA LEU A 109 8.53 -10.41 5.25
C LEU A 109 8.16 -11.63 6.08
N ALA A 110 6.87 -12.01 6.10
CA ALA A 110 6.41 -13.22 6.76
C ALA A 110 7.09 -14.46 6.16
N GLY A 111 7.15 -14.55 4.83
CA GLY A 111 7.84 -15.63 4.11
C GLY A 111 9.33 -15.69 4.47
N ARG A 112 10.01 -14.55 4.46
CA ARG A 112 11.43 -14.47 4.82
C ARG A 112 11.70 -14.88 6.28
N VAL A 113 10.90 -14.40 7.22
CA VAL A 113 11.06 -14.76 8.64
C VAL A 113 10.73 -16.24 8.87
N ALA A 114 9.73 -16.80 8.18
CA ALA A 114 9.43 -18.23 8.24
C ALA A 114 10.61 -19.07 7.74
N GLU A 115 11.25 -18.67 6.63
CA GLU A 115 12.46 -19.31 6.10
C GLU A 115 13.60 -19.25 7.12
N GLU A 116 13.88 -18.09 7.71
CA GLU A 116 14.91 -17.91 8.73
C GLU A 116 14.64 -18.73 10.00
N LYS A 117 13.38 -18.90 10.38
CA LYS A 117 12.96 -19.75 11.52
C LYS A 117 12.81 -21.23 11.15
N ARG A 118 13.03 -21.59 9.89
CA ARG A 118 12.90 -22.98 9.40
C ARG A 118 11.54 -23.59 9.70
N THR A 119 10.49 -22.80 9.55
CA THR A 119 9.10 -23.20 9.76
C THR A 119 8.30 -22.99 8.51
N GLN A 120 7.27 -23.80 8.34
CA GLN A 120 6.30 -23.59 7.28
C GLN A 120 5.51 -22.31 7.55
N LEU A 121 5.33 -21.48 6.52
CA LEU A 121 4.50 -20.29 6.60
C LEU A 121 3.05 -20.65 6.98
N GLY A 122 2.47 -19.93 7.93
CA GLY A 122 1.18 -20.23 8.54
C GLY A 122 1.25 -21.02 9.86
N LYS A 123 2.43 -21.54 10.23
CA LYS A 123 2.68 -22.13 11.56
C LYS A 123 3.18 -21.07 12.54
N LEU A 124 4.42 -21.17 13.01
CA LEU A 124 4.99 -20.19 13.95
C LEU A 124 4.92 -18.76 13.42
N VAL A 125 5.18 -18.57 12.14
CA VAL A 125 5.13 -17.30 11.42
C VAL A 125 4.00 -17.34 10.42
N GLY A 126 3.11 -16.36 10.48
CA GLY A 126 2.01 -16.20 9.54
C GLY A 126 1.77 -14.76 9.16
N TYR A 127 0.82 -14.54 8.30
CA TYR A 127 0.39 -13.20 7.92
C TYR A 127 -1.12 -13.12 7.70
N THR A 128 -1.65 -11.92 7.86
CA THR A 128 -3.03 -11.58 7.52
C THR A 128 -3.04 -10.27 6.75
N VAL A 129 -3.51 -10.32 5.52
CA VAL A 129 -3.75 -9.16 4.68
C VAL A 129 -5.19 -9.21 4.19
N ARG A 130 -5.66 -8.12 3.60
CA ARG A 130 -7.04 -8.06 3.11
C ARG A 130 -7.33 -9.25 2.18
N PHE A 131 -8.36 -10.03 2.53
CA PHE A 131 -8.80 -11.24 1.82
C PHE A 131 -7.83 -12.44 1.82
N GLU A 132 -6.79 -12.40 2.62
CA GLU A 132 -5.85 -13.52 2.70
C GLU A 132 -5.33 -13.68 4.12
N ASP A 133 -5.56 -14.86 4.71
CA ASP A 133 -5.13 -15.21 6.06
C ASP A 133 -4.36 -16.53 6.01
N VAL A 134 -3.08 -16.47 6.34
CA VAL A 134 -2.18 -17.62 6.40
C VAL A 134 -1.61 -17.70 7.82
N THR A 135 -2.48 -18.06 8.75
CA THR A 135 -2.17 -18.24 10.17
C THR A 135 -2.76 -19.54 10.68
N SER A 136 -2.35 -19.95 11.88
CA SER A 136 -2.89 -21.09 12.61
C SER A 136 -2.91 -20.79 14.11
N PRO A 137 -3.48 -21.66 14.96
CA PRO A 137 -3.38 -21.52 16.41
C PRO A 137 -1.94 -21.53 16.94
N GLU A 138 -0.97 -22.04 16.17
CA GLU A 138 0.45 -22.07 16.51
C GLU A 138 1.16 -20.74 16.22
N THR A 139 0.53 -19.81 15.49
CA THR A 139 1.16 -18.57 15.04
C THR A 139 1.48 -17.66 16.23
N LYS A 140 2.76 -17.29 16.36
CA LYS A 140 3.29 -16.38 17.39
C LYS A 140 3.85 -15.09 16.82
N LEU A 141 4.30 -15.11 15.56
CA LEU A 141 4.77 -13.95 14.81
C LEU A 141 3.81 -13.74 13.64
N LYS A 142 3.00 -12.69 13.73
CA LYS A 142 1.97 -12.41 12.74
C LYS A 142 2.23 -11.09 12.04
N PHE A 143 2.59 -11.17 10.77
CA PHE A 143 2.70 -10.01 9.89
C PHE A 143 1.31 -9.66 9.35
N MET A 144 1.01 -8.37 9.30
CA MET A 144 -0.30 -7.93 8.83
C MET A 144 -0.23 -6.50 8.30
N THR A 145 -1.18 -6.14 7.46
CA THR A 145 -1.33 -4.74 7.08
C THR A 145 -1.96 -3.92 8.21
N ASP A 146 -1.63 -2.64 8.27
CA ASP A 146 -2.16 -1.71 9.28
C ASP A 146 -3.69 -1.74 9.32
N GLY A 147 -4.33 -1.74 8.15
CA GLY A 147 -5.78 -1.80 8.02
C GLY A 147 -6.38 -3.09 8.59
N MET A 148 -5.66 -4.21 8.55
CA MET A 148 -6.17 -5.47 9.11
C MET A 148 -6.13 -5.47 10.64
N LEU A 149 -5.09 -4.94 11.27
CA LEU A 149 -5.08 -4.82 12.72
C LEU A 149 -6.16 -3.84 13.21
N LEU A 150 -6.39 -2.76 12.48
CA LEU A 150 -7.48 -1.83 12.75
C LEU A 150 -8.84 -2.52 12.68
N ARG A 151 -9.05 -3.40 11.70
CA ARG A 151 -10.29 -4.21 11.62
C ARG A 151 -10.45 -5.19 12.77
N GLU A 152 -9.39 -5.87 13.17
CA GLU A 152 -9.43 -6.76 14.33
C GLU A 152 -9.80 -6.00 15.61
N ALA A 153 -9.38 -4.74 15.75
CA ALA A 153 -9.75 -3.89 16.86
C ALA A 153 -11.25 -3.59 16.93
N ILE A 154 -12.00 -3.64 15.83
CA ILE A 154 -13.46 -3.47 15.85
C ILE A 154 -14.12 -4.59 16.67
N GLY A 155 -13.66 -5.83 16.52
CA GLY A 155 -14.13 -6.98 17.29
C GLY A 155 -13.49 -7.14 18.67
N ASP A 156 -12.27 -6.63 18.84
CA ASP A 156 -11.49 -6.68 20.09
C ASP A 156 -10.76 -5.34 20.30
N PRO A 157 -11.41 -4.32 20.86
CA PRO A 157 -10.82 -3.00 21.06
C PRO A 157 -9.59 -2.98 21.97
N LEU A 158 -9.42 -4.00 22.80
CA LEU A 158 -8.26 -4.15 23.68
C LEU A 158 -7.12 -4.94 23.04
N LEU A 159 -7.33 -5.52 21.84
CA LEU A 159 -6.34 -6.34 21.14
C LEU A 159 -5.73 -7.43 22.03
N LEU A 160 -6.56 -8.13 22.79
CA LEU A 160 -6.11 -9.06 23.85
C LEU A 160 -5.30 -10.26 23.33
N ARG A 161 -5.44 -10.62 22.07
CA ARG A 161 -4.64 -11.68 21.45
C ARG A 161 -3.16 -11.32 21.33
N TYR A 162 -2.84 -10.03 21.33
CA TYR A 162 -1.50 -9.50 21.11
C TYR A 162 -0.86 -9.05 22.42
N THR A 163 0.37 -9.38 22.63
CA THR A 163 1.20 -8.91 23.75
C THR A 163 2.22 -7.88 23.33
N VAL A 164 2.60 -7.90 22.07
CA VAL A 164 3.46 -6.90 21.43
C VAL A 164 2.86 -6.50 20.10
N VAL A 165 2.81 -5.22 19.81
CA VAL A 165 2.50 -4.65 18.50
C VAL A 165 3.71 -3.86 18.02
N VAL A 166 4.25 -4.26 16.87
CA VAL A 166 5.32 -3.57 16.17
C VAL A 166 4.70 -2.82 15.00
N LEU A 167 4.70 -1.49 15.08
CA LEU A 167 4.20 -0.60 14.03
C LEU A 167 5.39 -0.21 13.15
N ASP A 168 5.56 -0.93 12.04
CA ASP A 168 6.70 -0.74 11.14
C ASP A 168 6.40 0.24 10.00
N GLU A 169 7.46 0.78 9.41
CA GLU A 169 7.41 1.78 8.33
C GLU A 169 6.53 3.01 8.69
N ALA A 170 6.57 3.40 9.97
CA ALA A 170 5.74 4.46 10.53
C ALA A 170 5.90 5.82 9.82
N HIS A 171 7.04 6.06 9.19
CA HIS A 171 7.33 7.27 8.41
C HIS A 171 6.48 7.43 7.16
N GLU A 172 5.89 6.36 6.63
CA GLU A 172 5.01 6.43 5.47
C GLU A 172 3.71 7.19 5.78
N ARG A 173 3.31 7.27 7.05
CA ARG A 173 2.18 8.06 7.51
C ARG A 173 0.92 7.82 6.69
N THR A 174 0.57 6.54 6.43
CA THR A 174 -0.70 6.18 5.79
C THR A 174 -1.88 6.48 6.73
N VAL A 175 -3.07 6.63 6.18
CA VAL A 175 -4.29 6.87 6.98
C VAL A 175 -4.50 5.78 8.02
N HIS A 176 -4.37 4.51 7.63
CA HIS A 176 -4.55 3.39 8.55
C HIS A 176 -3.48 3.35 9.63
N THR A 177 -2.24 3.66 9.31
CA THR A 177 -1.14 3.72 10.28
C THR A 177 -1.41 4.79 11.33
N ASP A 178 -1.77 5.99 10.92
CA ASP A 178 -2.04 7.11 11.84
C ASP A 178 -3.24 6.83 12.77
N VAL A 179 -4.29 6.23 12.24
CA VAL A 179 -5.44 5.82 13.07
C VAL A 179 -5.06 4.70 14.02
N LEU A 180 -4.27 3.75 13.55
CA LEU A 180 -3.81 2.61 14.35
C LEU A 180 -2.94 3.06 15.53
N PHE A 181 -2.13 4.09 15.38
CA PHE A 181 -1.39 4.69 16.49
C PHE A 181 -2.30 5.05 17.66
N GLY A 182 -3.40 5.75 17.39
CA GLY A 182 -4.37 6.14 18.42
C GLY A 182 -5.13 4.95 19.01
N VAL A 183 -5.51 4.00 18.18
CA VAL A 183 -6.22 2.78 18.62
C VAL A 183 -5.33 1.93 19.53
N VAL A 184 -4.09 1.71 19.16
CA VAL A 184 -3.12 0.93 19.95
C VAL A 184 -2.79 1.64 21.27
N LYS A 185 -2.60 2.95 21.23
CA LYS A 185 -2.37 3.77 22.42
C LYS A 185 -3.56 3.70 23.39
N THR A 186 -4.78 3.75 22.88
CA THR A 186 -6.00 3.59 23.67
C THR A 186 -6.13 2.19 24.26
N ALA A 187 -5.86 1.15 23.47
CA ALA A 187 -5.89 -0.23 23.94
C ALA A 187 -4.87 -0.46 25.07
N GLN A 188 -3.66 0.07 24.93
CA GLN A 188 -2.62 -0.02 25.95
C GLN A 188 -3.04 0.65 27.27
N ARG A 189 -3.63 1.84 27.20
CA ARG A 189 -4.14 2.55 28.39
C ARG A 189 -5.27 1.77 29.07
N ARG A 190 -6.26 1.33 28.30
CA ARG A 190 -7.43 0.60 28.84
C ARG A 190 -7.06 -0.75 29.44
N ARG A 191 -6.09 -1.46 28.87
CA ARG A 191 -5.56 -2.68 29.47
C ARG A 191 -4.98 -2.43 30.86
N ARG A 192 -4.28 -1.31 31.05
CA ARG A 192 -3.71 -0.91 32.34
C ARG A 192 -4.82 -0.60 33.35
N GLU A 193 -5.83 0.15 32.94
CA GLU A 193 -7.00 0.49 33.76
C GLU A 193 -7.77 -0.77 34.19
N LEU A 194 -7.84 -1.78 33.35
CA LEU A 194 -8.57 -3.03 33.59
C LEU A 194 -7.68 -4.15 34.15
N ASN A 195 -6.44 -3.87 34.55
CA ASN A 195 -5.47 -4.85 35.03
C ASN A 195 -5.30 -6.07 34.12
N LYS A 196 -5.33 -5.85 32.81
CA LYS A 196 -5.03 -6.88 31.79
C LYS A 196 -3.53 -6.97 31.53
N ILE A 197 -3.11 -8.02 30.85
CA ILE A 197 -1.72 -8.20 30.41
C ILE A 197 -1.29 -6.95 29.61
N PRO A 198 -0.17 -6.28 29.98
CA PRO A 198 0.27 -5.07 29.31
C PRO A 198 0.56 -5.30 27.83
N LEU A 199 0.20 -4.33 27.01
CA LEU A 199 0.56 -4.29 25.59
C LEU A 199 1.86 -3.51 25.41
N LYS A 200 2.87 -4.15 24.85
CA LYS A 200 4.12 -3.48 24.45
C LYS A 200 3.97 -2.94 23.02
N VAL A 201 4.37 -1.69 22.81
CA VAL A 201 4.31 -1.02 21.51
C VAL A 201 5.70 -0.62 21.08
N ILE A 202 6.10 -1.07 19.91
CA ILE A 202 7.37 -0.73 19.26
C ILE A 202 7.07 -0.06 17.94
N VAL A 203 7.46 1.20 17.80
CA VAL A 203 7.32 1.96 16.55
C VAL A 203 8.66 1.92 15.83
N MET A 204 8.68 1.45 14.60
CA MET A 204 9.91 1.37 13.80
C MET A 204 9.83 2.26 12.58
N SER A 205 10.95 2.87 12.24
CA SER A 205 11.03 3.76 11.10
C SER A 205 12.45 3.90 10.57
N ALA A 206 12.55 4.32 9.31
CA ALA A 206 13.84 4.57 8.65
C ALA A 206 14.35 6.01 8.88
N THR A 207 13.45 6.97 8.78
CA THR A 207 13.74 8.42 8.94
C THR A 207 12.59 9.08 9.62
N MET A 208 12.81 10.22 10.35
CA MET A 208 11.67 10.86 10.93
C MET A 208 11.77 12.13 11.62
N ASP A 209 10.62 12.74 11.82
CA ASP A 209 10.34 13.67 12.90
C ASP A 209 10.25 12.92 14.24
N VAL A 210 11.41 12.67 14.82
CA VAL A 210 11.55 11.87 16.05
C VAL A 210 10.80 12.50 17.21
N ASP A 211 10.79 13.83 17.27
CA ASP A 211 10.13 14.56 18.35
C ASP A 211 8.64 14.38 18.31
N LEU A 212 8.03 14.44 17.13
CA LEU A 212 6.61 14.22 16.94
C LEU A 212 6.19 12.84 17.46
N PHE A 213 6.90 11.79 17.07
CA PHE A 213 6.59 10.41 17.50
C PHE A 213 6.81 10.19 18.99
N SER A 214 7.92 10.69 19.52
CA SER A 214 8.21 10.54 20.94
C SER A 214 7.18 11.26 21.81
N GLU A 215 6.82 12.50 21.46
CA GLU A 215 5.80 13.25 22.21
C GLU A 215 4.44 12.56 22.13
N TYR A 216 4.06 12.09 20.95
CA TYR A 216 2.78 11.38 20.79
C TYR A 216 2.70 10.11 21.66
N PHE A 217 3.77 9.33 21.75
CA PHE A 217 3.85 8.13 22.57
C PHE A 217 4.38 8.41 23.98
N ASN A 218 3.92 9.48 24.63
CA ASN A 218 4.19 9.83 26.03
C ASN A 218 5.70 10.00 26.34
N LYS A 219 6.42 10.69 25.47
CA LYS A 219 7.87 10.90 25.58
C LYS A 219 8.67 9.61 25.60
N SER A 220 8.22 8.62 24.85
CA SER A 220 8.89 7.33 24.78
C SER A 220 10.35 7.46 24.35
N PRO A 221 11.25 6.62 24.92
CA PRO A 221 12.65 6.61 24.53
C PRO A 221 12.84 6.28 23.05
N VAL A 222 13.82 6.93 22.44
CA VAL A 222 14.21 6.72 21.06
C VAL A 222 15.51 5.93 21.02
N LEU A 223 15.47 4.79 20.34
CA LEU A 223 16.58 3.89 20.13
C LEU A 223 17.07 4.05 18.69
N TYR A 224 18.34 4.43 18.51
CA TYR A 224 18.94 4.58 17.18
C TYR A 224 19.81 3.39 16.83
N LEU A 225 19.47 2.73 15.72
CA LEU A 225 20.27 1.66 15.15
C LEU A 225 21.03 2.19 13.94
N GLU A 226 22.35 2.22 14.04
CA GLU A 226 23.21 2.60 12.92
C GLU A 226 23.17 1.52 11.84
N GLY A 227 22.92 1.92 10.59
CA GLY A 227 22.96 1.05 9.42
C GLY A 227 24.33 1.00 8.76
N ARG A 228 24.53 0.04 7.87
CA ARG A 228 25.65 0.04 6.93
C ARG A 228 25.25 0.88 5.73
N GLN A 229 25.58 2.15 5.76
CA GLN A 229 25.44 3.00 4.59
C GLN A 229 26.82 3.25 4.00
N HIS A 230 27.00 2.81 2.75
CA HIS A 230 28.19 3.15 1.98
C HIS A 230 28.02 4.53 1.33
N PRO A 231 29.11 5.23 0.98
CA PRO A 231 29.02 6.52 0.32
C PRO A 231 28.21 6.45 -0.99
N ILE A 232 27.36 7.45 -1.19
CA ILE A 232 26.55 7.57 -2.40
C ILE A 232 26.88 8.91 -3.04
N GLN A 233 27.26 8.87 -4.31
CA GLN A 233 27.48 10.08 -5.09
C GLN A 233 26.17 10.53 -5.71
N ILE A 234 25.77 11.78 -5.46
CA ILE A 234 24.55 12.38 -6.00
C ILE A 234 24.89 13.23 -7.21
N TYR A 235 24.16 13.02 -8.30
CA TYR A 235 24.25 13.83 -9.51
C TYR A 235 22.91 14.48 -9.80
N TYR A 236 22.94 15.72 -10.26
CA TYR A 236 21.78 16.50 -10.66
C TYR A 236 21.86 16.84 -12.14
N THR A 237 20.71 17.11 -12.76
CA THR A 237 20.69 17.66 -14.13
C THR A 237 21.07 19.14 -14.10
N LYS A 238 21.71 19.61 -15.16
CA LYS A 238 22.08 21.03 -15.31
C LYS A 238 20.85 21.92 -15.55
N GLN A 239 19.81 21.36 -16.16
CA GLN A 239 18.59 22.07 -16.52
C GLN A 239 17.36 21.22 -16.12
N PRO A 240 16.24 21.87 -15.83
CA PRO A 240 14.99 21.17 -15.59
C PRO A 240 14.62 20.24 -16.74
N GLN A 241 14.12 19.03 -16.44
CA GLN A 241 13.70 18.06 -17.43
C GLN A 241 12.18 18.09 -17.56
N SER A 242 11.70 18.44 -18.76
CA SER A 242 10.26 18.41 -19.06
C SER A 242 9.74 16.98 -19.29
N ASP A 243 10.59 16.09 -19.80
CA ASP A 243 10.31 14.67 -20.02
C ASP A 243 11.29 13.80 -19.23
N TYR A 244 10.87 13.48 -18.00
CA TYR A 244 11.68 12.64 -17.11
C TYR A 244 11.77 11.18 -17.58
N LEU A 245 10.82 10.70 -18.40
CA LEU A 245 10.85 9.35 -18.97
C LEU A 245 11.97 9.23 -20.01
N GLN A 246 12.06 10.21 -20.91
CA GLN A 246 13.15 10.29 -21.88
C GLN A 246 14.50 10.47 -21.18
N ALA A 247 14.57 11.32 -20.16
CA ALA A 247 15.77 11.51 -19.36
C ALA A 247 16.19 10.20 -18.64
N ALA A 248 15.24 9.44 -18.11
CA ALA A 248 15.50 8.14 -17.50
C ALA A 248 16.05 7.13 -18.52
N LEU A 249 15.46 7.06 -19.70
CA LEU A 249 15.93 6.20 -20.80
C LEU A 249 17.38 6.50 -21.18
N VAL A 250 17.70 7.77 -21.40
CA VAL A 250 19.06 8.21 -21.73
C VAL A 250 20.04 7.84 -20.61
N SER A 251 19.66 8.08 -19.36
CA SER A 251 20.50 7.77 -18.20
C SER A 251 20.77 6.27 -18.04
N VAL A 252 19.78 5.41 -18.29
CA VAL A 252 19.97 3.95 -18.29
C VAL A 252 21.06 3.53 -19.26
N PHE A 253 21.02 4.04 -20.50
CA PHE A 253 21.99 3.64 -21.53
C PHE A 253 23.36 4.29 -21.33
N GLN A 254 23.45 5.51 -20.81
CA GLN A 254 24.73 6.11 -20.39
C GLN A 254 25.42 5.27 -19.32
N ILE A 255 24.70 4.91 -18.26
CA ILE A 255 25.24 4.03 -17.22
C ILE A 255 25.63 2.67 -17.80
N HIS A 256 24.82 2.14 -18.72
CA HIS A 256 25.10 0.85 -19.34
C HIS A 256 26.42 0.84 -20.12
N GLN A 257 26.77 1.94 -20.77
CA GLN A 257 28.02 2.09 -21.52
C GLN A 257 29.24 2.29 -20.62
N GLU A 258 29.08 3.01 -19.52
CA GLU A 258 30.21 3.47 -18.70
C GLU A 258 30.51 2.54 -17.51
N ALA A 259 29.49 1.83 -16.99
CA ALA A 259 29.58 1.08 -15.76
C ALA A 259 29.93 -0.40 -15.98
N PRO A 260 30.57 -1.07 -14.98
CA PRO A 260 30.81 -2.51 -15.02
C PRO A 260 29.54 -3.31 -15.21
N PRO A 261 29.56 -4.40 -16.02
CA PRO A 261 28.36 -5.18 -16.34
C PRO A 261 27.62 -5.79 -15.13
N SER A 262 28.33 -6.02 -14.04
CA SER A 262 27.77 -6.60 -12.80
C SER A 262 26.99 -5.63 -11.94
N HIS A 263 26.98 -4.36 -12.28
CA HIS A 263 26.32 -3.31 -11.49
C HIS A 263 24.90 -3.07 -11.99
N ASP A 264 23.91 -3.35 -11.15
CA ASP A 264 22.49 -3.22 -11.48
C ASP A 264 21.99 -1.77 -11.29
N ILE A 265 20.93 -1.43 -12.03
CA ILE A 265 20.30 -0.11 -12.05
C ILE A 265 18.88 -0.23 -11.51
N LEU A 266 18.50 0.67 -10.61
CA LEU A 266 17.12 0.85 -10.14
C LEU A 266 16.59 2.20 -10.60
N VAL A 267 15.47 2.19 -11.29
CA VAL A 267 14.79 3.39 -11.80
C VAL A 267 13.46 3.57 -11.08
N PHE A 268 13.24 4.73 -10.49
CA PHE A 268 11.97 5.07 -9.84
C PHE A 268 11.02 5.76 -10.81
N MET A 269 9.85 5.12 -10.99
CA MET A 269 8.77 5.52 -11.89
C MET A 269 7.50 5.81 -11.09
N THR A 270 6.49 6.37 -11.73
CA THR A 270 5.24 6.72 -11.04
C THR A 270 4.18 5.62 -11.07
N GLY A 271 4.20 4.73 -12.05
CA GLY A 271 3.20 3.68 -12.17
C GLY A 271 3.49 2.66 -13.26
N GLN A 272 2.63 1.64 -13.33
CA GLN A 272 2.79 0.50 -14.21
C GLN A 272 2.88 0.87 -15.68
N GLU A 273 2.09 1.81 -16.15
CA GLU A 273 2.07 2.24 -17.55
C GLU A 273 3.44 2.78 -18.01
N GLU A 274 4.06 3.62 -17.17
CA GLU A 274 5.40 4.15 -17.41
C GLU A 274 6.46 3.04 -17.36
N ILE A 275 6.36 2.13 -16.39
CA ILE A 275 7.26 0.98 -16.26
C ILE A 275 7.21 0.12 -17.51
N GLU A 276 6.02 -0.22 -18.00
CA GLU A 276 5.86 -1.05 -19.20
C GLU A 276 6.36 -0.34 -20.47
N ALA A 277 6.08 0.96 -20.59
CA ALA A 277 6.54 1.76 -21.72
C ALA A 277 8.07 1.85 -21.75
N LEU A 278 8.70 2.21 -20.63
CA LEU A 278 10.15 2.30 -20.55
C LEU A 278 10.83 0.95 -20.75
N ALA A 279 10.29 -0.12 -20.14
CA ALA A 279 10.82 -1.48 -20.30
C ALA A 279 10.81 -1.94 -21.75
N ARG A 280 9.75 -1.60 -22.50
CA ARG A 280 9.66 -1.92 -23.93
C ARG A 280 10.70 -1.18 -24.72
N THR A 281 10.78 0.14 -24.55
CA THR A 281 11.76 0.97 -25.25
C THR A 281 13.19 0.54 -24.96
N CYS A 282 13.49 0.22 -23.70
CA CYS A 282 14.81 -0.32 -23.32
C CYS A 282 15.13 -1.63 -24.06
N ARG A 283 14.16 -2.56 -24.12
CA ARG A 283 14.36 -3.84 -24.83
C ARG A 283 14.55 -3.65 -26.34
N ASP A 284 13.83 -2.71 -26.94
CA ASP A 284 13.92 -2.45 -28.38
C ASP A 284 15.27 -1.80 -28.74
N ILE A 285 15.71 -0.80 -27.96
CA ILE A 285 17.05 -0.20 -28.16
C ILE A 285 18.13 -1.25 -27.94
N ALA A 286 17.98 -2.07 -26.94
CA ALA A 286 18.95 -3.10 -26.57
C ALA A 286 19.20 -4.13 -27.70
N LYS A 287 18.20 -4.42 -28.52
CA LYS A 287 18.36 -5.30 -29.70
C LYS A 287 19.26 -4.69 -30.82
N HIS A 288 19.44 -3.39 -30.79
CA HIS A 288 20.16 -2.64 -31.83
C HIS A 288 21.47 -2.03 -31.29
N LEU A 289 21.91 -2.43 -30.10
CA LEU A 289 23.20 -1.99 -29.56
C LEU A 289 24.35 -2.54 -30.45
N PRO A 290 25.41 -1.76 -30.70
CA PRO A 290 26.56 -2.22 -31.48
C PRO A 290 27.24 -3.42 -30.81
N ASP A 291 27.84 -4.28 -31.66
CA ASP A 291 28.70 -5.39 -31.22
C ASP A 291 29.84 -4.81 -30.33
N GLY A 292 29.97 -5.28 -29.12
CA GLY A 292 30.96 -4.78 -28.15
C GLY A 292 30.38 -4.10 -26.90
N CYS A 293 29.09 -3.77 -26.88
CA CYS A 293 28.39 -3.30 -25.69
C CYS A 293 28.05 -4.42 -24.71
N GLY A 294 28.79 -5.51 -24.71
CA GLY A 294 28.67 -6.67 -23.80
C GLY A 294 27.39 -7.49 -23.96
N PRO A 295 27.38 -8.77 -23.63
CA PRO A 295 26.16 -9.56 -23.65
C PRO A 295 25.16 -8.97 -22.63
N MET A 296 23.98 -8.61 -23.11
CA MET A 296 22.86 -8.02 -22.33
C MET A 296 22.34 -8.87 -21.17
N GLY A 297 22.93 -10.01 -20.92
CA GLY A 297 22.49 -10.95 -19.88
C GLY A 297 23.03 -10.70 -18.47
N CYS A 298 23.93 -9.73 -18.27
CA CYS A 298 24.62 -9.56 -16.99
C CYS A 298 24.03 -8.44 -16.12
N ARG A 299 23.56 -7.35 -16.70
CA ARG A 299 23.02 -6.20 -15.96
C ARG A 299 21.50 -6.26 -15.86
N LYS A 300 20.99 -6.10 -14.62
CA LYS A 300 19.56 -5.90 -14.41
C LYS A 300 19.25 -4.41 -14.40
N VAL A 301 18.25 -4.02 -15.19
CA VAL A 301 17.60 -2.71 -15.09
C VAL A 301 16.23 -2.94 -14.48
N ILE A 302 16.07 -2.48 -13.25
CA ILE A 302 14.86 -2.71 -12.44
C ILE A 302 14.06 -1.43 -12.42
N LEU A 303 12.84 -1.49 -12.93
CA LEU A 303 11.91 -0.37 -12.94
C LEU A 303 10.90 -0.59 -11.83
N SER A 304 10.74 0.39 -10.95
CA SER A 304 9.86 0.27 -9.79
C SER A 304 9.17 1.58 -9.47
N THR A 305 8.06 1.47 -8.77
CA THR A 305 7.40 2.60 -8.11
C THR A 305 8.06 2.88 -6.75
N ASN A 306 7.47 3.76 -5.97
CA ASN A 306 7.90 4.06 -4.62
C ASN A 306 7.89 2.85 -3.64
N ILE A 307 7.39 1.69 -4.06
CA ILE A 307 7.50 0.45 -3.27
C ILE A 307 8.96 0.07 -3.00
N ALA A 308 9.87 0.38 -3.91
CA ALA A 308 11.29 0.14 -3.74
C ALA A 308 12.00 1.20 -2.88
N GLU A 309 11.32 2.24 -2.39
CA GLU A 309 11.92 3.21 -1.46
C GLU A 309 12.24 2.57 -0.11
N THR A 310 11.34 1.73 0.41
CA THR A 310 11.46 1.13 1.74
C THR A 310 11.04 -0.33 1.81
N SER A 311 9.95 -0.70 1.14
CA SER A 311 9.22 -1.95 1.39
C SER A 311 9.84 -3.20 0.77
N VAL A 312 10.65 -3.06 -0.27
CA VAL A 312 11.27 -4.19 -0.98
C VAL A 312 12.78 -4.09 -0.93
N THR A 313 13.44 -5.17 -0.53
CA THR A 313 14.90 -5.26 -0.58
C THR A 313 15.34 -5.82 -1.92
N ILE A 314 16.12 -5.04 -2.65
CA ILE A 314 16.70 -5.43 -3.94
C ILE A 314 18.22 -5.42 -3.77
N SER A 315 18.86 -6.55 -4.01
CA SER A 315 20.31 -6.71 -3.94
C SER A 315 20.98 -6.33 -5.26
N GLY A 316 22.25 -5.97 -5.21
CA GLY A 316 23.08 -5.70 -6.39
C GLY A 316 22.93 -4.30 -6.98
N ILE A 317 22.12 -3.43 -6.41
CA ILE A 317 21.91 -2.07 -6.90
C ILE A 317 23.13 -1.20 -6.61
N LYS A 318 23.72 -0.64 -7.66
CA LYS A 318 24.82 0.33 -7.60
C LYS A 318 24.41 1.70 -8.11
N TYR A 319 23.45 1.75 -9.00
CA TYR A 319 22.95 2.96 -9.62
C TYR A 319 21.47 3.13 -9.40
N VAL A 320 21.09 4.30 -8.93
CA VAL A 320 19.70 4.72 -8.80
C VAL A 320 19.42 5.85 -9.76
N ILE A 321 18.35 5.77 -10.51
CA ILE A 321 17.82 6.86 -11.32
C ILE A 321 16.53 7.32 -10.66
N ASP A 322 16.53 8.55 -10.15
CA ASP A 322 15.41 9.16 -9.46
C ASP A 322 14.73 10.20 -10.35
N THR A 323 13.54 9.88 -10.83
CA THR A 323 12.72 10.80 -11.64
C THR A 323 12.20 12.00 -10.83
N GLY A 324 12.23 11.93 -9.51
CA GLY A 324 11.69 12.97 -8.63
C GLY A 324 10.16 13.02 -8.57
N MET A 325 9.50 12.02 -9.16
CA MET A 325 8.04 11.99 -9.29
C MET A 325 7.44 10.76 -8.60
N VAL A 326 6.21 10.93 -8.11
CA VAL A 326 5.41 9.88 -7.46
C VAL A 326 3.94 10.10 -7.72
N LYS A 327 3.15 9.01 -7.82
CA LYS A 327 1.68 9.10 -7.77
C LYS A 327 1.21 9.13 -6.33
N ALA A 328 0.36 10.09 -6.02
CA ALA A 328 -0.25 10.23 -4.70
C ALA A 328 -1.74 10.57 -4.81
N LYS A 329 -2.51 10.03 -3.88
CA LYS A 329 -3.93 10.36 -3.75
C LYS A 329 -4.10 11.74 -3.14
N ARG A 330 -5.03 12.53 -3.69
CA ARG A 330 -5.46 13.82 -3.21
C ARG A 330 -6.97 13.88 -3.17
N PHE A 331 -7.51 14.26 -2.05
CA PHE A 331 -8.94 14.48 -1.86
C PHE A 331 -9.25 15.96 -1.85
N ASN A 332 -10.28 16.35 -2.59
CA ASN A 332 -10.82 17.71 -2.56
C ASN A 332 -12.15 17.68 -1.78
N PRO A 333 -12.18 18.26 -0.56
CA PRO A 333 -13.40 18.27 0.27
C PRO A 333 -14.59 19.00 -0.39
N ASP A 334 -14.33 20.03 -1.18
CA ASP A 334 -15.37 20.85 -1.81
C ASP A 334 -16.11 20.09 -2.92
N SER A 335 -15.38 19.30 -3.69
CA SER A 335 -15.96 18.48 -4.76
C SER A 335 -16.33 17.07 -4.33
N GLY A 336 -15.81 16.60 -3.19
CA GLY A 336 -15.94 15.21 -2.73
C GLY A 336 -15.18 14.20 -3.57
N LEU A 337 -14.26 14.64 -4.43
CA LEU A 337 -13.50 13.79 -5.34
C LEU A 337 -12.11 13.48 -4.81
N GLU A 338 -11.73 12.20 -4.90
CA GLU A 338 -10.36 11.76 -4.70
C GLU A 338 -9.70 11.49 -6.06
N VAL A 339 -8.52 12.05 -6.25
CA VAL A 339 -7.78 11.97 -7.51
C VAL A 339 -6.39 11.41 -7.25
N LEU A 340 -5.97 10.46 -8.06
CA LEU A 340 -4.60 9.97 -8.08
C LEU A 340 -3.78 10.86 -9.03
N ALA A 341 -2.85 11.65 -8.50
CA ALA A 341 -2.08 12.62 -9.25
C ALA A 341 -0.57 12.36 -9.18
N VAL A 342 0.13 12.65 -10.27
CA VAL A 342 1.59 12.68 -10.31
C VAL A 342 2.07 13.98 -9.68
N GLN A 343 2.99 13.88 -8.73
CA GLN A 343 3.56 15.02 -8.01
C GLN A 343 5.03 14.84 -7.71
N ARG A 344 5.70 15.91 -7.28
CA ARG A 344 7.09 15.84 -6.81
C ARG A 344 7.19 15.04 -5.52
N VAL A 345 8.31 14.33 -5.36
CA VAL A 345 8.67 13.67 -4.10
C VAL A 345 9.04 14.68 -3.02
N SER A 346 9.07 14.24 -1.76
CA SER A 346 9.71 15.00 -0.67
C SER A 346 11.23 14.80 -0.64
N LYS A 347 11.95 15.66 0.08
CA LYS A 347 13.40 15.45 0.33
C LYS A 347 13.66 14.11 1.00
N ALA A 348 12.84 13.73 1.97
CA ALA A 348 12.94 12.44 2.65
C ALA A 348 12.82 11.26 1.67
N GLN A 349 11.85 11.30 0.75
CA GLN A 349 11.72 10.28 -0.28
C GLN A 349 12.92 10.26 -1.24
N ALA A 350 13.41 11.42 -1.65
CA ALA A 350 14.60 11.52 -2.50
C ALA A 350 15.83 10.87 -1.85
N TRP A 351 16.01 11.07 -0.55
CA TRP A 351 17.09 10.40 0.21
C TRP A 351 16.85 8.89 0.36
N GLN A 352 15.63 8.44 0.59
CA GLN A 352 15.30 7.01 0.61
C GLN A 352 15.62 6.33 -0.72
N ARG A 353 15.29 6.99 -1.84
CA ARG A 353 15.62 6.50 -3.18
C ARG A 353 17.12 6.39 -3.39
N ALA A 354 17.86 7.45 -3.09
CA ALA A 354 19.31 7.47 -3.19
C ALA A 354 19.96 6.39 -2.32
N GLY A 355 19.47 6.19 -1.10
CA GLY A 355 19.96 5.19 -0.16
C GLY A 355 19.95 3.75 -0.68
N ARG A 356 19.20 3.47 -1.74
CA ARG A 356 19.20 2.13 -2.38
C ARG A 356 20.51 1.79 -3.07
N ALA A 357 21.27 2.79 -3.53
CA ALA A 357 22.55 2.59 -4.18
C ALA A 357 23.71 2.26 -3.20
N GLY A 358 23.58 2.63 -1.93
CA GLY A 358 24.64 2.47 -0.92
C GLY A 358 24.48 1.32 0.05
N ARG A 359 23.71 0.27 -0.27
CA ARG A 359 23.42 -0.82 0.67
C ARG A 359 24.55 -1.84 0.84
N GLU A 360 25.14 -2.27 -0.26
CA GLU A 360 26.14 -3.33 -0.28
C GLU A 360 27.55 -2.78 -0.46
N ASP A 361 27.67 -1.64 -1.15
CA ASP A 361 28.92 -0.94 -1.47
C ASP A 361 28.61 0.49 -1.92
N SER A 362 29.64 1.28 -2.20
CA SER A 362 29.49 2.63 -2.75
C SER A 362 28.70 2.63 -4.05
N GLY A 363 27.82 3.59 -4.21
CA GLY A 363 26.97 3.71 -5.39
C GLY A 363 26.74 5.14 -5.83
N SER A 364 25.90 5.32 -6.83
CA SER A 364 25.57 6.64 -7.39
C SER A 364 24.07 6.79 -7.59
N CYS A 365 23.56 7.99 -7.36
CA CYS A 365 22.19 8.36 -7.61
C CYS A 365 22.12 9.51 -8.62
N TYR A 366 21.43 9.28 -9.71
CA TYR A 366 21.18 10.27 -10.75
C TYR A 366 19.78 10.84 -10.56
N ARG A 367 19.72 12.07 -10.01
CA ARG A 367 18.48 12.83 -9.87
C ARG A 367 18.18 13.54 -11.18
N LEU A 368 17.04 13.21 -11.82
CA LEU A 368 16.64 13.79 -13.10
C LEU A 368 15.96 15.16 -12.94
N TYR A 369 16.46 15.94 -12.01
CA TYR A 369 16.07 17.31 -11.70
C TYR A 369 17.27 18.10 -11.20
N THR A 370 17.15 19.42 -11.19
CA THR A 370 18.24 20.30 -10.78
C THR A 370 18.38 20.32 -9.25
N GLU A 371 19.55 20.72 -8.78
CA GLU A 371 19.79 20.92 -7.35
C GLU A 371 18.84 21.97 -6.76
N GLN A 372 18.56 23.05 -7.50
CA GLN A 372 17.58 24.05 -7.11
C GLN A 372 16.16 23.46 -6.98
N GLU A 373 15.76 22.57 -7.87
CA GLU A 373 14.48 21.85 -7.75
C GLU A 373 14.46 20.98 -6.51
N PHE A 374 15.57 20.31 -6.16
CA PHE A 374 15.69 19.55 -4.92
C PHE A 374 15.55 20.46 -3.68
N ASP A 375 16.21 21.62 -3.66
CA ASP A 375 16.13 22.55 -2.54
C ASP A 375 14.71 23.04 -2.28
N ASN A 376 13.91 23.15 -3.33
CA ASN A 376 12.49 23.55 -3.27
C ASN A 376 11.53 22.41 -2.91
N LEU A 377 11.99 21.16 -2.78
CA LEU A 377 11.14 20.06 -2.34
C LEU A 377 10.71 20.25 -0.87
N ILE A 378 9.50 19.83 -0.57
CA ILE A 378 9.04 19.77 0.83
C ILE A 378 9.92 18.79 1.63
N PRO A 379 10.26 19.10 2.89
CA PRO A 379 11.12 18.24 3.69
C PRO A 379 10.57 16.82 3.88
N MET A 380 9.28 16.71 4.24
CA MET A 380 8.59 15.45 4.51
C MET A 380 7.29 15.38 3.72
N THR A 381 6.88 14.18 3.36
CA THR A 381 5.58 13.96 2.71
C THR A 381 4.44 14.32 3.66
N VAL A 382 3.43 15.03 3.16
CA VAL A 382 2.21 15.33 3.92
C VAL A 382 1.53 14.01 4.31
N PRO A 383 1.21 13.78 5.59
CA PRO A 383 0.51 12.57 6.00
C PRO A 383 -0.81 12.37 5.25
N GLU A 384 -1.14 11.13 4.93
CA GLU A 384 -2.37 10.81 4.21
C GLU A 384 -3.63 11.28 4.93
N ILE A 385 -3.61 11.28 6.27
CA ILE A 385 -4.73 11.77 7.08
C ILE A 385 -5.10 13.23 6.77
N GLN A 386 -4.17 14.01 6.23
CA GLN A 386 -4.36 15.41 5.88
C GLN A 386 -4.67 15.63 4.38
N ARG A 387 -4.63 14.59 3.54
CA ARG A 387 -4.78 14.73 2.08
C ARG A 387 -5.69 13.71 1.41
N CYS A 388 -6.10 12.64 2.09
CA CYS A 388 -6.93 11.58 1.54
C CYS A 388 -8.38 11.66 2.02
N ASN A 389 -9.27 10.91 1.36
CA ASN A 389 -10.65 10.73 1.82
C ASN A 389 -10.68 9.96 3.13
N LEU A 390 -11.44 10.45 4.09
CA LEU A 390 -11.50 9.92 5.45
C LEU A 390 -12.75 9.10 5.75
N SER A 391 -13.67 8.94 4.80
CA SER A 391 -14.97 8.29 5.04
C SER A 391 -14.82 6.86 5.58
N GLY A 392 -13.95 6.05 5.00
CA GLY A 392 -13.71 4.68 5.45
C GLY A 392 -13.16 4.59 6.86
N VAL A 393 -12.20 5.45 7.18
CA VAL A 393 -11.56 5.52 8.50
C VAL A 393 -12.53 6.06 9.56
N MET A 394 -13.31 7.07 9.24
CA MET A 394 -14.33 7.59 10.17
C MET A 394 -15.37 6.53 10.49
N LEU A 395 -15.83 5.75 9.51
CA LEU A 395 -16.73 4.63 9.74
C LEU A 395 -16.12 3.58 10.66
N GLN A 396 -14.86 3.24 10.48
CA GLN A 396 -14.14 2.28 11.34
C GLN A 396 -13.99 2.81 12.77
N LEU A 397 -13.64 4.08 12.95
CA LEU A 397 -13.54 4.70 14.29
C LEU A 397 -14.89 4.69 15.03
N MET A 398 -15.97 4.98 14.34
CA MET A 398 -17.32 4.89 14.93
C MET A 398 -17.68 3.46 15.29
N ALA A 399 -17.33 2.48 14.45
CA ALA A 399 -17.56 1.06 14.72
C ALA A 399 -16.74 0.55 15.91
N LEU A 400 -15.59 1.16 16.19
CA LEU A 400 -14.79 0.93 17.41
C LEU A 400 -15.46 1.48 18.68
N GLY A 401 -16.55 2.23 18.55
CA GLY A 401 -17.24 2.85 19.68
C GLY A 401 -16.62 4.17 20.14
N ILE A 402 -15.83 4.82 19.30
CA ILE A 402 -15.28 6.15 19.60
C ILE A 402 -16.39 7.19 19.43
N PRO A 403 -16.82 7.86 20.51
CA PRO A 403 -18.01 8.71 20.48
C PRO A 403 -17.77 10.04 19.75
N ASP A 404 -16.54 10.53 19.76
CA ASP A 404 -16.16 11.80 19.17
C ASP A 404 -14.93 11.64 18.27
N VAL A 405 -15.20 11.36 16.99
CA VAL A 405 -14.13 11.19 15.98
C VAL A 405 -13.39 12.49 15.66
N MET A 406 -14.00 13.65 15.95
CA MET A 406 -13.36 14.96 15.75
C MET A 406 -12.23 15.19 16.75
N ASN A 407 -12.37 14.68 17.96
CA ASN A 407 -11.39 14.80 19.04
C ASN A 407 -10.58 13.52 19.27
N PHE A 408 -10.58 12.61 18.29
CA PHE A 408 -9.71 11.45 18.32
C PHE A 408 -8.24 11.88 18.42
N ASP A 409 -7.43 11.13 19.18
CA ASP A 409 -6.02 11.43 19.43
C ASP A 409 -5.16 11.13 18.20
N PHE A 410 -5.30 11.95 17.16
CA PHE A 410 -4.44 11.88 15.99
C PHE A 410 -3.07 12.49 16.27
N MET A 411 -2.01 11.87 15.75
CA MET A 411 -0.66 12.44 15.79
C MET A 411 -0.58 13.75 14.98
N SER A 412 -1.22 13.78 13.81
CA SER A 412 -1.45 14.98 13.01
C SER A 412 -2.94 15.10 12.75
N LYS A 413 -3.55 16.20 13.13
CA LYS A 413 -4.99 16.38 12.96
C LYS A 413 -5.36 16.55 11.49
N PRO A 414 -6.41 15.86 11.00
CA PRO A 414 -7.00 16.15 9.70
C PRO A 414 -7.63 17.53 9.69
N SER A 415 -7.84 18.10 8.50
CA SER A 415 -8.55 19.35 8.39
C SER A 415 -10.03 19.19 8.83
N PRO A 416 -10.63 20.17 9.50
CA PRO A 416 -12.06 20.11 9.86
C PRO A 416 -12.97 19.93 8.64
N GLU A 417 -12.60 20.50 7.51
CA GLU A 417 -13.34 20.38 6.24
C GLU A 417 -13.33 18.93 5.72
N ALA A 418 -12.18 18.25 5.78
CA ALA A 418 -12.08 16.85 5.36
C ALA A 418 -12.90 15.93 6.26
N VAL A 419 -12.92 16.16 7.56
CA VAL A 419 -13.74 15.39 8.51
C VAL A 419 -15.22 15.64 8.28
N ARG A 420 -15.64 16.90 8.10
CA ARG A 420 -17.04 17.23 7.78
C ARG A 420 -17.47 16.58 6.48
N SER A 421 -16.66 16.67 5.42
CA SER A 421 -16.94 16.03 4.13
C SER A 421 -17.08 14.52 4.27
N ALA A 422 -16.24 13.87 5.07
CA ALA A 422 -16.32 12.43 5.34
C ALA A 422 -17.62 12.06 6.07
N VAL A 423 -18.01 12.82 7.08
CA VAL A 423 -19.25 12.61 7.84
C VAL A 423 -20.47 12.85 6.94
N ASP A 424 -20.49 13.90 6.14
CA ASP A 424 -21.56 14.20 5.18
C ASP A 424 -21.71 13.09 4.14
N HIS A 425 -20.61 12.55 3.65
CA HIS A 425 -20.62 11.40 2.74
C HIS A 425 -21.19 10.14 3.40
N LEU A 426 -20.81 9.85 4.65
CA LEU A 426 -21.36 8.73 5.40
C LEU A 426 -22.86 8.91 5.71
N GLU A 427 -23.31 10.14 5.95
CA GLU A 427 -24.73 10.46 6.12
C GLU A 427 -25.52 10.22 4.83
N LEU A 428 -25.01 10.65 3.67
CA LEU A 428 -25.59 10.36 2.36
C LEU A 428 -25.72 8.85 2.08
N LEU A 429 -24.74 8.06 2.53
CA LEU A 429 -24.79 6.61 2.44
C LEU A 429 -25.74 5.97 3.48
N GLY A 430 -26.26 6.73 4.43
CA GLY A 430 -27.09 6.22 5.52
C GLY A 430 -26.33 5.50 6.62
N ALA A 431 -25.00 5.59 6.61
CA ALA A 431 -24.14 4.93 7.60
C ALA A 431 -24.16 5.65 8.96
N VAL A 432 -24.38 6.95 8.95
CA VAL A 432 -24.48 7.79 10.15
C VAL A 432 -25.70 8.69 10.09
N GLU A 433 -26.12 9.16 11.26
CA GLU A 433 -27.15 10.17 11.41
C GLU A 433 -26.65 11.28 12.36
N LYS A 434 -27.06 12.51 12.07
CA LYS A 434 -26.76 13.67 12.92
C LYS A 434 -27.98 14.00 13.77
N LYS A 435 -27.83 14.00 15.10
CA LYS A 435 -28.85 14.38 16.07
C LYS A 435 -28.24 15.33 17.11
N GLU A 436 -28.87 16.48 17.31
CA GLU A 436 -28.46 17.46 18.32
C GLU A 436 -26.97 17.85 18.27
N GLY A 437 -26.41 17.94 17.04
CA GLY A 437 -25.00 18.25 16.80
C GLY A 437 -24.02 17.10 17.02
N GLN A 438 -24.52 15.91 17.34
CA GLN A 438 -23.72 14.69 17.48
C GLN A 438 -23.94 13.75 16.30
N VAL A 439 -22.94 12.92 16.02
CA VAL A 439 -22.96 11.94 14.92
C VAL A 439 -23.06 10.53 15.50
N PHE A 440 -24.05 9.77 15.03
CA PHE A 440 -24.31 8.40 15.50
C PHE A 440 -24.19 7.41 14.36
N LEU A 441 -23.62 6.26 14.65
CA LEU A 441 -23.56 5.14 13.72
C LEU A 441 -24.94 4.47 13.64
N THR A 442 -25.48 4.34 12.43
CA THR A 442 -26.75 3.63 12.18
C THR A 442 -26.57 2.10 12.21
N ALA A 443 -27.68 1.36 12.24
CA ALA A 443 -27.66 -0.10 12.07
C ALA A 443 -27.06 -0.48 10.69
N LEU A 444 -27.35 0.30 9.65
CA LEU A 444 -26.76 0.13 8.32
C LEU A 444 -25.25 0.39 8.35
N GLY A 445 -24.80 1.45 9.03
CA GLY A 445 -23.38 1.76 9.21
C GLY A 445 -22.61 0.64 9.90
N LYS A 446 -23.18 0.02 10.91
CA LYS A 446 -22.59 -1.16 11.58
C LYS A 446 -22.42 -2.33 10.59
N LYS A 447 -23.43 -2.60 9.77
CA LYS A 447 -23.33 -3.63 8.72
C LYS A 447 -22.28 -3.28 7.68
N MET A 448 -22.20 -2.02 7.25
CA MET A 448 -21.17 -1.54 6.31
C MET A 448 -19.76 -1.74 6.87
N ALA A 449 -19.54 -1.45 8.14
CA ALA A 449 -18.24 -1.62 8.82
C ALA A 449 -17.81 -3.10 8.92
N SER A 450 -18.72 -4.05 8.79
CA SER A 450 -18.41 -5.49 8.78
C SER A 450 -17.65 -5.94 7.54
N PHE A 451 -17.73 -5.19 6.44
CA PHE A 451 -17.05 -5.52 5.20
C PHE A 451 -15.65 -4.89 5.16
N PRO A 452 -14.63 -5.62 4.70
CA PRO A 452 -13.28 -5.07 4.46
C PRO A 452 -13.23 -4.29 3.14
N LEU A 453 -14.16 -3.35 2.96
CA LEU A 453 -14.41 -2.60 1.74
C LEU A 453 -14.57 -1.11 2.05
N GLU A 454 -14.39 -0.29 1.02
CA GLU A 454 -14.80 1.11 1.10
C GLU A 454 -16.32 1.22 1.35
N PRO A 455 -16.77 2.26 2.06
CA PRO A 455 -18.19 2.42 2.41
C PRO A 455 -19.16 2.30 1.23
N ARG A 456 -18.80 2.86 0.07
CA ARG A 456 -19.62 2.79 -1.15
C ARG A 456 -19.86 1.36 -1.65
N TYR A 457 -18.85 0.51 -1.60
CA TYR A 457 -18.98 -0.90 -2.01
C TYR A 457 -19.78 -1.72 -0.99
N ALA A 458 -19.55 -1.48 0.29
CA ALA A 458 -20.32 -2.11 1.35
C ALA A 458 -21.81 -1.73 1.23
N LYS A 459 -22.13 -0.46 1.00
CA LYS A 459 -23.49 0.02 0.75
C LYS A 459 -24.11 -0.66 -0.49
N THR A 460 -23.36 -0.77 -1.58
CA THR A 460 -23.84 -1.41 -2.81
C THR A 460 -24.20 -2.87 -2.58
N ILE A 461 -23.38 -3.62 -1.84
CA ILE A 461 -23.71 -5.02 -1.47
C ILE A 461 -24.97 -5.07 -0.61
N LEU A 462 -25.09 -4.20 0.39
CA LEU A 462 -26.24 -4.18 1.31
C LEU A 462 -27.55 -3.80 0.62
N LEU A 463 -27.52 -3.01 -0.43
CA LEU A 463 -28.67 -2.64 -1.25
C LEU A 463 -29.03 -3.70 -2.31
N SER A 464 -28.11 -4.55 -2.69
CA SER A 464 -28.28 -5.48 -3.80
C SER A 464 -29.45 -6.47 -3.63
N PRO A 465 -29.85 -6.91 -2.40
CA PRO A 465 -31.05 -7.73 -2.22
C PRO A 465 -32.35 -7.04 -2.67
N ASP A 466 -32.45 -5.72 -2.47
CA ASP A 466 -33.64 -4.94 -2.85
C ASP A 466 -33.86 -4.91 -4.37
N TYR A 467 -32.78 -5.15 -5.13
CA TYR A 467 -32.79 -5.20 -6.59
C TYR A 467 -32.64 -6.64 -7.12
N SER A 468 -32.70 -7.66 -6.25
CA SER A 468 -32.54 -9.08 -6.59
C SER A 468 -31.31 -9.41 -7.43
N CYS A 469 -30.19 -8.68 -7.23
CA CYS A 469 -28.94 -8.79 -8.00
C CYS A 469 -27.70 -9.02 -7.13
N SER A 470 -27.86 -9.60 -5.95
CA SER A 470 -26.77 -9.78 -4.97
C SER A 470 -25.61 -10.60 -5.54
N GLU A 471 -25.88 -11.63 -6.32
CA GLU A 471 -24.84 -12.48 -6.91
C GLU A 471 -23.96 -11.72 -7.92
N GLU A 472 -24.59 -10.88 -8.74
CA GLU A 472 -23.91 -10.05 -9.72
C GLU A 472 -23.07 -8.97 -9.01
N ILE A 473 -23.61 -8.32 -8.01
CA ILE A 473 -22.92 -7.29 -7.23
C ILE A 473 -21.74 -7.87 -6.46
N LEU A 474 -21.89 -9.04 -5.83
CA LEU A 474 -20.75 -9.71 -5.18
C LEU A 474 -19.62 -10.00 -6.17
N SER A 475 -19.95 -10.43 -7.37
CA SER A 475 -18.96 -10.69 -8.42
C SER A 475 -18.26 -9.39 -8.85
N ILE A 476 -19.02 -8.33 -9.13
CA ILE A 476 -18.48 -7.04 -9.57
C ILE A 476 -17.59 -6.41 -8.49
N VAL A 477 -18.06 -6.35 -7.25
CA VAL A 477 -17.27 -5.78 -6.13
C VAL A 477 -16.00 -6.60 -5.89
N SER A 478 -16.07 -7.92 -6.02
CA SER A 478 -14.89 -8.78 -5.91
C SER A 478 -13.87 -8.50 -7.00
N LEU A 479 -14.32 -8.31 -8.25
CA LEU A 479 -13.48 -7.92 -9.38
C LEU A 479 -12.80 -6.57 -9.19
N LEU A 480 -13.53 -5.59 -8.66
CA LEU A 480 -13.01 -4.25 -8.37
C LEU A 480 -12.11 -4.21 -7.12
N SER A 481 -12.14 -5.22 -6.29
CA SER A 481 -11.36 -5.31 -5.04
C SER A 481 -9.98 -5.97 -5.22
N VAL A 482 -9.73 -6.57 -6.36
CA VAL A 482 -8.47 -7.22 -6.72
C VAL A 482 -7.73 -6.33 -7.71
N ASP A 483 -6.40 -6.35 -7.65
CA ASP A 483 -5.57 -5.69 -8.65
C ASP A 483 -5.91 -6.16 -10.06
N THR A 484 -5.49 -5.43 -11.07
CA THR A 484 -5.81 -5.61 -12.48
C THR A 484 -6.01 -7.09 -12.89
N VAL A 485 -7.25 -7.46 -13.13
CA VAL A 485 -7.62 -8.81 -13.59
C VAL A 485 -7.41 -8.99 -15.10
N LEU A 486 -7.30 -7.89 -15.82
CA LEU A 486 -7.06 -7.85 -17.26
C LEU A 486 -5.69 -7.22 -17.53
N TYR A 487 -5.00 -7.70 -18.55
CA TYR A 487 -3.77 -7.04 -19.01
C TYR A 487 -3.89 -6.62 -20.47
N ASN A 488 -3.31 -5.45 -20.76
CA ASN A 488 -3.42 -4.76 -22.04
C ASN A 488 -2.03 -4.51 -22.62
N PRO A 489 -1.35 -5.53 -23.18
CA PRO A 489 -0.05 -5.31 -23.78
C PRO A 489 -0.19 -4.36 -24.97
N PRO A 490 0.46 -3.19 -24.94
CA PRO A 490 0.28 -2.18 -25.99
C PRO A 490 0.68 -2.65 -27.38
N ALA A 491 1.66 -3.57 -27.46
CA ALA A 491 2.10 -4.17 -28.73
C ALA A 491 1.04 -5.10 -29.36
N ARG A 492 0.03 -5.53 -28.58
CA ARG A 492 -1.01 -6.48 -29.02
C ARG A 492 -2.41 -5.90 -28.83
N ARG A 493 -2.54 -4.58 -28.91
CA ARG A 493 -3.80 -3.89 -28.65
C ARG A 493 -4.96 -4.38 -29.50
N GLU A 494 -4.73 -4.63 -30.79
CA GLU A 494 -5.78 -5.12 -31.69
C GLU A 494 -6.23 -6.53 -31.34
N GLU A 495 -5.30 -7.42 -30.99
CA GLU A 495 -5.62 -8.77 -30.51
C GLU A 495 -6.42 -8.75 -29.22
N VAL A 496 -6.06 -7.85 -28.28
CA VAL A 496 -6.80 -7.65 -27.02
C VAL A 496 -8.24 -7.23 -27.30
N LEU A 497 -8.41 -6.24 -28.18
CA LEU A 497 -9.74 -5.75 -28.54
C LEU A 497 -10.58 -6.86 -29.22
N ALA A 498 -9.99 -7.61 -30.15
CA ALA A 498 -10.65 -8.72 -30.83
C ALA A 498 -11.06 -9.83 -29.86
N ALA A 499 -10.15 -10.24 -28.94
CA ALA A 499 -10.42 -11.28 -27.96
C ALA A 499 -11.54 -10.89 -26.97
N ARG A 500 -11.61 -9.60 -26.60
CA ARG A 500 -12.59 -9.11 -25.63
C ARG A 500 -13.92 -8.68 -26.20
N LYS A 501 -14.01 -8.49 -27.52
CA LYS A 501 -15.25 -8.05 -28.19
C LYS A 501 -16.46 -8.93 -27.82
N LYS A 502 -16.27 -10.25 -27.67
CA LYS A 502 -17.33 -11.21 -27.29
C LYS A 502 -17.87 -11.02 -25.87
N PHE A 503 -17.13 -10.31 -24.98
CA PHE A 503 -17.52 -10.04 -23.61
C PHE A 503 -18.03 -8.62 -23.41
N SER A 504 -17.81 -7.74 -24.38
CA SER A 504 -18.15 -6.33 -24.28
C SER A 504 -19.64 -6.13 -24.09
N SER A 505 -19.97 -5.30 -23.11
CA SER A 505 -21.35 -4.86 -22.84
C SER A 505 -21.49 -3.38 -23.23
N SER A 506 -22.62 -3.05 -23.86
CA SER A 506 -23.00 -1.65 -24.11
C SER A 506 -23.32 -0.86 -22.86
N GLU A 507 -23.55 -1.55 -21.73
CA GLU A 507 -23.90 -0.95 -20.44
C GLU A 507 -22.66 -0.44 -19.69
N GLY A 508 -21.45 -0.92 -20.05
CA GLY A 508 -20.22 -0.42 -19.51
C GLY A 508 -19.23 -1.49 -19.02
N ASP A 509 -18.18 -1.01 -18.37
CA ASP A 509 -17.02 -1.81 -17.97
C ASP A 509 -17.35 -2.83 -16.88
N HIS A 510 -18.21 -2.51 -15.92
CA HIS A 510 -18.60 -3.43 -14.85
C HIS A 510 -19.30 -4.68 -15.40
N MET A 511 -20.19 -4.51 -16.37
CA MET A 511 -20.88 -5.63 -17.01
C MET A 511 -19.94 -6.44 -17.90
N THR A 512 -19.00 -5.77 -18.57
CA THR A 512 -17.95 -6.44 -19.34
C THR A 512 -17.08 -7.31 -18.44
N LEU A 513 -16.64 -6.80 -17.29
CA LEU A 513 -15.87 -7.55 -16.30
C LEU A 513 -16.66 -8.75 -15.76
N LEU A 514 -17.94 -8.57 -15.48
CA LEU A 514 -18.84 -9.65 -15.04
C LEU A 514 -18.94 -10.76 -16.07
N ASN A 515 -19.09 -10.41 -17.36
CA ASN A 515 -19.14 -11.36 -18.47
C ASN A 515 -17.84 -12.18 -18.58
N ILE A 516 -16.69 -11.52 -18.46
CA ILE A 516 -15.37 -12.17 -18.46
C ILE A 516 -15.25 -13.15 -17.28
N TYR A 517 -15.67 -12.74 -16.09
CA TYR A 517 -15.61 -13.57 -14.90
C TYR A 517 -16.54 -14.79 -14.99
N ARG A 518 -17.75 -14.62 -15.52
CA ARG A 518 -18.67 -15.72 -15.81
C ARG A 518 -18.07 -16.74 -16.78
N ALA A 519 -17.45 -16.25 -17.86
CA ALA A 519 -16.78 -17.11 -18.83
C ALA A 519 -15.57 -17.84 -18.20
N PHE A 520 -14.79 -17.16 -17.37
CA PHE A 520 -13.68 -17.75 -16.62
C PHE A 520 -14.16 -18.90 -15.70
N LYS A 521 -15.28 -18.73 -15.02
CA LYS A 521 -15.88 -19.79 -14.20
C LYS A 521 -16.34 -20.99 -15.03
N LYS A 522 -16.95 -20.76 -16.20
CA LYS A 522 -17.40 -21.83 -17.11
C LYS A 522 -16.26 -22.72 -17.60
N VAL A 523 -15.06 -22.16 -17.79
CA VAL A 523 -13.86 -22.91 -18.20
C VAL A 523 -13.03 -23.38 -17.00
N SER A 524 -13.57 -23.31 -15.79
CA SER A 524 -12.90 -23.74 -14.55
C SER A 524 -11.51 -23.12 -14.34
N GLY A 525 -11.31 -21.89 -14.79
CA GLY A 525 -10.07 -21.16 -14.63
C GLY A 525 -8.91 -21.64 -15.52
N ASN A 526 -9.20 -22.22 -16.68
CA ASN A 526 -8.21 -22.72 -17.62
C ASN A 526 -7.17 -21.64 -17.95
N LYS A 527 -5.87 -21.94 -17.75
CA LYS A 527 -4.78 -20.98 -17.94
C LYS A 527 -4.56 -20.61 -19.40
N GLU A 528 -4.81 -21.51 -20.33
CA GLU A 528 -4.68 -21.25 -21.76
C GLU A 528 -5.76 -20.30 -22.23
N TRP A 529 -7.00 -20.53 -21.83
CA TRP A 529 -8.12 -19.61 -22.05
C TRP A 529 -7.79 -18.20 -21.50
N CYS A 530 -7.21 -18.12 -20.29
CA CYS A 530 -6.80 -16.84 -19.70
C CYS A 530 -5.75 -16.12 -20.57
N ARG A 531 -4.76 -16.84 -21.08
CA ARG A 531 -3.72 -16.30 -21.95
C ARG A 531 -4.29 -15.76 -23.26
N GLU A 532 -5.19 -16.52 -23.89
CA GLU A 532 -5.86 -16.16 -25.16
C GLU A 532 -6.77 -14.93 -25.01
N ASN A 533 -7.39 -14.77 -23.85
CA ASN A 533 -8.31 -13.66 -23.60
C ASN A 533 -7.69 -12.50 -22.80
N PHE A 534 -6.35 -12.51 -22.61
CA PHE A 534 -5.60 -11.48 -21.88
C PHE A 534 -6.13 -11.27 -20.44
N VAL A 535 -6.41 -12.35 -19.76
CA VAL A 535 -6.89 -12.41 -18.39
C VAL A 535 -5.77 -12.86 -17.46
N ASN A 536 -5.59 -12.17 -16.33
CA ASN A 536 -4.66 -12.58 -15.30
C ASN A 536 -5.28 -13.73 -14.46
N SER A 537 -4.85 -14.95 -14.74
CA SER A 537 -5.43 -16.15 -14.11
C SER A 537 -5.22 -16.17 -12.59
N ARG A 538 -4.09 -15.65 -12.08
CA ARG A 538 -3.81 -15.56 -10.64
C ARG A 538 -4.76 -14.59 -9.95
N ASN A 539 -4.89 -13.38 -10.49
CA ASN A 539 -5.77 -12.36 -9.92
C ASN A 539 -7.24 -12.78 -10.05
N MET A 540 -7.62 -13.45 -11.13
CA MET A 540 -8.95 -13.99 -11.29
C MET A 540 -9.26 -15.13 -10.29
N GLY A 541 -8.26 -15.91 -9.91
CA GLY A 541 -8.35 -16.86 -8.80
C GLY A 541 -8.62 -16.17 -7.46
N LEU A 542 -7.91 -15.08 -7.19
CA LEU A 542 -8.15 -14.25 -5.99
C LEU A 542 -9.57 -13.67 -5.97
N VAL A 543 -10.12 -13.26 -7.10
CA VAL A 543 -11.52 -12.79 -7.19
C VAL A 543 -12.49 -13.83 -6.64
N LYS A 544 -12.28 -15.11 -6.94
CA LYS A 544 -13.11 -16.22 -6.43
C LYS A 544 -13.04 -16.32 -4.90
N GLU A 545 -11.85 -16.17 -4.33
CA GLU A 545 -11.63 -16.19 -2.88
C GLU A 545 -12.26 -14.97 -2.19
N VAL A 546 -12.09 -13.78 -2.77
CA VAL A 546 -12.73 -12.55 -2.30
C VAL A 546 -14.24 -12.69 -2.30
N GLN A 547 -14.82 -13.20 -3.40
CA GLN A 547 -16.25 -13.42 -3.52
C GLN A 547 -16.78 -14.37 -2.44
N ALA A 548 -16.05 -15.46 -2.15
CA ALA A 548 -16.43 -16.40 -1.11
C ALA A 548 -16.46 -15.74 0.27
N GLN A 549 -15.43 -14.95 0.61
CA GLN A 549 -15.38 -14.24 1.89
C GLN A 549 -16.46 -13.17 2.03
N LEU A 550 -16.72 -12.40 0.98
CA LEU A 550 -17.81 -11.41 0.99
C LEU A 550 -19.19 -12.10 1.12
N ARG A 551 -19.37 -13.25 0.48
CA ARG A 551 -20.57 -14.08 0.63
C ARG A 551 -20.78 -14.54 2.07
N ASP A 552 -19.73 -15.00 2.73
CA ASP A 552 -19.79 -15.42 4.14
C ASP A 552 -20.21 -14.27 5.06
N ILE A 553 -19.72 -13.08 4.81
CA ILE A 553 -20.15 -11.87 5.55
C ILE A 553 -21.63 -11.59 5.29
N CYS A 554 -22.08 -11.65 4.05
CA CYS A 554 -23.50 -11.48 3.69
C CYS A 554 -24.40 -12.48 4.42
N LEU A 555 -23.99 -13.76 4.46
CA LEU A 555 -24.75 -14.81 5.15
C LEU A 555 -24.80 -14.56 6.66
N LYS A 556 -23.70 -14.14 7.28
CA LYS A 556 -23.68 -13.75 8.71
C LYS A 556 -24.58 -12.56 9.01
N LEU A 557 -24.78 -11.68 8.05
CA LEU A 557 -25.71 -10.54 8.15
C LEU A 557 -27.14 -10.88 7.73
N ASN A 558 -27.43 -12.15 7.44
CA ASN A 558 -28.73 -12.64 6.96
C ASN A 558 -29.24 -11.95 5.68
N LEU A 559 -28.31 -11.62 4.77
CA LEU A 559 -28.67 -11.04 3.48
C LEU A 559 -29.17 -12.12 2.52
N LYS A 560 -30.25 -11.83 1.80
CA LYS A 560 -30.75 -12.67 0.74
C LYS A 560 -29.84 -12.59 -0.48
N LEU A 561 -29.29 -13.71 -0.92
CA LEU A 561 -28.42 -13.79 -2.09
C LEU A 561 -29.18 -14.35 -3.27
N GLU A 562 -29.47 -13.50 -4.24
CA GLU A 562 -30.24 -13.82 -5.45
C GLU A 562 -29.52 -13.31 -6.70
N SER A 563 -29.74 -13.99 -7.80
CA SER A 563 -29.33 -13.55 -9.14
C SER A 563 -30.52 -12.98 -9.90
N CYS A 564 -30.30 -11.87 -10.58
CA CYS A 564 -31.31 -11.28 -11.45
C CYS A 564 -31.47 -12.01 -12.80
N GLY A 565 -30.74 -13.11 -12.99
CA GLY A 565 -30.91 -13.96 -14.18
C GLY A 565 -30.34 -13.39 -15.47
N THR A 566 -29.43 -12.43 -15.40
CA THR A 566 -28.81 -11.74 -16.57
C THR A 566 -27.91 -12.63 -17.43
N GLU A 567 -28.03 -13.94 -17.35
CA GLU A 567 -27.31 -14.86 -18.27
C GLU A 567 -27.77 -14.75 -19.74
N THR A 568 -28.93 -14.20 -19.95
CA THR A 568 -29.49 -13.95 -21.28
C THR A 568 -29.83 -12.46 -21.36
N GLY A 569 -29.21 -11.75 -22.26
CA GLY A 569 -29.40 -10.31 -22.52
C GLY A 569 -30.86 -9.89 -22.80
N ASN A 570 -31.75 -10.11 -21.86
CA ASN A 570 -33.17 -9.75 -21.91
C ASN A 570 -33.50 -8.40 -21.26
N VAL A 571 -32.50 -7.69 -20.78
CA VAL A 571 -32.66 -6.25 -20.61
C VAL A 571 -32.43 -5.66 -22.00
N PRO A 572 -33.43 -5.04 -22.64
CA PRO A 572 -33.21 -4.43 -23.94
C PRO A 572 -32.08 -3.42 -23.76
N PRO A 573 -31.02 -3.47 -24.60
CA PRO A 573 -29.98 -2.46 -24.55
C PRO A 573 -30.66 -1.11 -24.74
N LEU A 574 -30.30 -0.14 -23.89
CA LEU A 574 -30.78 1.24 -24.05
C LEU A 574 -30.63 1.62 -25.53
N PRO A 575 -31.73 1.97 -26.24
CA PRO A 575 -31.67 2.30 -27.63
C PRO A 575 -30.77 3.52 -27.81
N ARG A 576 -29.60 3.34 -28.40
CA ARG A 576 -28.66 4.43 -28.68
C ARG A 576 -28.29 4.42 -30.15
N PRO A 577 -28.25 5.59 -30.78
CA PRO A 577 -27.53 5.76 -32.03
C PRO A 577 -26.06 5.37 -31.77
N ARG A 578 -25.45 4.62 -32.67
CA ARG A 578 -24.07 4.11 -32.54
C ARG A 578 -23.01 5.18 -32.28
N ASP A 579 -23.31 6.45 -32.49
CA ASP A 579 -22.39 7.60 -32.41
C ASP A 579 -22.75 8.64 -31.33
N ALA A 580 -23.78 8.43 -30.51
CA ALA A 580 -24.17 9.40 -29.51
C ALA A 580 -23.28 9.27 -28.25
N LYS A 581 -22.68 10.37 -27.83
CA LYS A 581 -21.99 10.45 -26.53
C LYS A 581 -23.01 10.18 -25.42
N PRO A 582 -22.65 9.37 -24.40
CA PRO A 582 -23.53 9.14 -23.27
C PRO A 582 -23.79 10.43 -22.52
N ALA A 583 -25.04 10.67 -22.11
CA ALA A 583 -25.42 11.86 -21.37
C ALA A 583 -24.92 11.79 -19.91
N TYR A 584 -24.99 10.58 -19.33
CA TYR A 584 -24.57 10.34 -17.94
C TYR A 584 -23.75 9.06 -17.84
N VAL A 585 -22.71 9.10 -17.01
CA VAL A 585 -21.87 7.96 -16.68
C VAL A 585 -21.60 7.97 -15.17
N VAL A 586 -21.49 6.78 -14.58
CA VAL A 586 -20.86 6.59 -13.29
C VAL A 586 -19.47 6.00 -13.52
N PHE A 587 -18.53 6.36 -12.70
CA PHE A 587 -17.14 5.89 -12.78
C PHE A 587 -16.63 5.43 -11.42
N ASN A 588 -15.63 4.57 -11.43
CA ASN A 588 -15.04 4.06 -10.21
C ASN A 588 -13.91 4.95 -9.68
N GLU A 589 -13.03 5.41 -10.57
CA GLU A 589 -11.81 6.13 -10.21
C GLU A 589 -11.52 7.29 -11.16
N LEU A 590 -10.96 8.37 -10.61
CA LEU A 590 -10.37 9.47 -11.38
C LEU A 590 -8.85 9.35 -11.36
N LEU A 591 -8.26 9.36 -12.53
CA LEU A 591 -6.82 9.39 -12.74
C LEU A 591 -6.43 10.71 -13.38
N HIS A 592 -5.58 11.50 -12.72
CA HIS A 592 -5.05 12.74 -13.24
C HIS A 592 -3.55 12.57 -13.60
N THR A 593 -3.27 12.66 -14.91
CA THR A 593 -1.90 12.71 -15.43
C THR A 593 -1.70 14.05 -16.14
N SER A 594 -1.41 14.07 -17.41
CA SER A 594 -1.50 15.29 -18.25
C SER A 594 -2.94 15.75 -18.48
N ARG A 595 -3.90 14.83 -18.35
CA ARG A 595 -5.34 15.03 -18.41
C ARG A 595 -6.03 14.24 -17.32
N CYS A 596 -7.31 14.57 -17.05
CA CYS A 596 -8.13 13.80 -16.12
C CYS A 596 -8.89 12.71 -16.87
N TYR A 597 -8.77 11.48 -16.41
CA TYR A 597 -9.42 10.29 -16.97
C TYR A 597 -10.35 9.65 -15.96
N MET A 598 -11.53 9.25 -16.41
CA MET A 598 -12.43 8.40 -15.65
C MET A 598 -12.18 6.94 -15.99
N ARG A 599 -12.14 6.06 -14.99
CA ARG A 599 -11.93 4.63 -15.14
C ARG A 599 -13.13 3.83 -14.65
N ASP A 600 -13.33 2.66 -15.27
CA ASP A 600 -14.43 1.74 -14.97
C ASP A 600 -15.79 2.43 -15.12
N LEU A 601 -16.14 2.74 -16.35
CA LEU A 601 -17.32 3.50 -16.70
C LEU A 601 -18.55 2.61 -16.85
N CYS A 602 -19.66 3.05 -16.26
CA CYS A 602 -21.00 2.52 -16.57
C CYS A 602 -21.91 3.63 -17.08
N LEU A 603 -22.69 3.28 -18.08
CA LEU A 603 -23.72 4.14 -18.62
C LEU A 603 -24.94 4.10 -17.72
N VAL A 604 -25.51 5.25 -17.42
CA VAL A 604 -26.71 5.35 -16.58
C VAL A 604 -27.73 6.27 -17.21
N ASP A 605 -29.00 6.01 -16.93
CA ASP A 605 -30.10 6.89 -17.27
C ASP A 605 -30.31 7.96 -16.20
N ALA A 606 -30.75 9.15 -16.60
CA ALA A 606 -31.06 10.24 -15.67
C ALA A 606 -32.14 9.85 -14.66
N ASP A 607 -33.16 9.10 -15.11
CA ASP A 607 -34.26 8.69 -14.25
C ASP A 607 -33.77 7.73 -13.15
N TRP A 608 -32.81 6.85 -13.46
CA TRP A 608 -32.20 5.96 -12.44
C TRP A 608 -31.44 6.75 -11.37
N LEU A 609 -30.79 7.86 -11.76
CA LEU A 609 -30.11 8.72 -10.79
C LEU A 609 -31.12 9.42 -9.87
N LEU A 610 -32.25 9.85 -10.42
CA LEU A 610 -33.33 10.46 -9.66
C LEU A 610 -33.98 9.47 -8.69
N ASP A 611 -34.21 8.24 -9.13
CA ASP A 611 -34.80 7.18 -8.31
C ASP A 611 -33.84 6.75 -7.19
N ALA A 612 -32.55 6.64 -7.50
CA ALA A 612 -31.55 6.20 -6.54
C ALA A 612 -31.25 7.24 -5.45
N ALA A 613 -31.26 8.53 -5.80
CA ALA A 613 -30.92 9.61 -4.88
C ALA A 613 -31.70 10.90 -5.20
N PRO A 614 -33.02 10.92 -4.96
CA PRO A 614 -33.89 12.02 -5.35
C PRO A 614 -33.51 13.33 -4.67
N GLU A 615 -33.06 13.31 -3.43
CA GLU A 615 -32.63 14.51 -2.70
C GLU A 615 -31.39 15.16 -3.30
N TYR A 616 -30.45 14.32 -3.78
CA TYR A 616 -29.19 14.80 -4.36
C TYR A 616 -29.35 15.26 -5.81
N PHE A 617 -30.01 14.46 -6.64
CA PHE A 617 -30.15 14.72 -8.07
C PHE A 617 -31.36 15.55 -8.43
N GLY A 618 -32.39 15.57 -7.60
CA GLY A 618 -33.64 16.28 -7.87
C GLY A 618 -33.50 17.78 -8.15
N ARG A 619 -32.50 18.43 -7.57
CA ARG A 619 -32.17 19.84 -7.83
C ARG A 619 -31.24 20.03 -9.04
N LYS A 620 -30.40 19.03 -9.34
CA LYS A 620 -29.34 19.13 -10.36
C LYS A 620 -29.77 18.67 -11.74
N LEU A 621 -30.72 17.74 -11.81
CA LEU A 621 -31.22 17.13 -13.06
C LEU A 621 -32.55 17.72 -13.55
N ARG A 622 -33.21 18.53 -12.76
CA ARG A 622 -34.40 19.28 -13.26
C ARG A 622 -33.90 20.33 -14.26
N PRO A 623 -34.38 20.31 -15.51
CA PRO A 623 -34.06 21.38 -16.44
C PRO A 623 -34.51 22.71 -15.80
N THR A 624 -33.59 23.65 -15.72
CA THR A 624 -33.96 25.06 -15.50
C THR A 624 -34.96 25.39 -16.59
N LYS A 625 -36.23 25.46 -16.24
CA LYS A 625 -37.26 26.04 -17.13
C LYS A 625 -36.78 27.44 -17.45
N SER A 626 -36.26 27.61 -18.66
CA SER A 626 -36.01 28.92 -19.27
C SER A 626 -37.30 29.70 -19.42
#